data_9ab1c5684533d798c2ddbfb328816316
#
_entry.id   9ab1c5684533d798c2ddbfb328816316
#
_cell.length_a   1.000
_cell.length_b   1.000
_cell.length_c   1.000
_cell.angle_alpha   90.00
_cell.angle_beta   90.00
_cell.angle_gamma   90.00
#
_symmetry.space_group_name_H-M   'P 1'
#
loop_
_entity.id
_entity.type
_entity.pdbx_description
1 polymer ?
#
loop_
_entity_poly.entity_id
_entity_poly.type
_entity_poly.pdbx_seq_one_letter_code
_entity_poly.pdbx_strand_id
1 'polypeptide(L)'
;MTRLDRITERLNLKEFQLRALLELTKAINGNQQRQELIDLYVSIMRDDLGITRLMLFEHAADWGCAHAYGADEAQTHMDVRPLIELYKDIQFIGSSEGPVIGGFDIAVPVYHQERPIALLLIGDIDEEERRVSPAVKHMNFIQTLTNLIAVAL
;
A
#
# COMPACT_ATOMS: atom_id res chain seq x y z
N MET A 1 23.47 -6.25 -18.30
CA MET A 1 23.11 -4.85 -17.97
C MET A 1 24.35 -4.08 -17.59
N THR A 2 24.61 -2.96 -18.26
CA THR A 2 25.76 -2.11 -17.97
C THR A 2 25.49 -1.23 -16.73
N ARG A 3 26.57 -0.60 -16.23
CA ARG A 3 26.45 0.36 -15.14
C ARG A 3 25.54 1.54 -15.52
N LEU A 4 25.66 2.01 -16.77
CA LEU A 4 24.86 3.10 -17.29
C LEU A 4 23.38 2.73 -17.32
N ASP A 5 23.05 1.52 -17.75
CA ASP A 5 21.66 1.03 -17.78
C ASP A 5 21.05 1.00 -16.39
N ARG A 6 21.81 0.56 -15.37
CA ARG A 6 21.35 0.52 -13.99
C ARG A 6 21.11 1.91 -13.42
N ILE A 7 21.97 2.86 -13.75
CA ILE A 7 21.81 4.26 -13.33
C ILE A 7 20.56 4.85 -13.97
N THR A 8 20.35 4.60 -15.26
CA THR A 8 19.19 5.10 -16.01
C THR A 8 17.89 4.54 -15.44
N GLU A 9 17.84 3.23 -15.17
CA GLU A 9 16.67 2.61 -14.54
C GLU A 9 16.36 3.22 -13.17
N ARG A 10 17.40 3.45 -12.37
CA ARG A 10 17.23 4.02 -11.04
C ARG A 10 16.70 5.46 -11.12
N LEU A 11 17.20 6.25 -12.05
CA LEU A 11 16.71 7.61 -12.26
C LEU A 11 15.27 7.62 -12.73
N ASN A 12 14.92 6.75 -13.67
CA ASN A 12 13.56 6.63 -14.19
C ASN A 12 12.59 6.22 -13.11
N LEU A 13 12.98 5.30 -12.23
CA LEU A 13 12.17 4.85 -11.11
C LEU A 13 11.90 6.00 -10.13
N LYS A 14 12.94 6.74 -9.74
CA LYS A 14 12.80 7.88 -8.83
C LYS A 14 11.95 8.99 -9.44
N GLU A 15 12.11 9.26 -10.71
CA GLU A 15 11.31 10.24 -11.43
C GLU A 15 9.84 9.85 -11.46
N PHE A 16 9.56 8.58 -11.71
CA PHE A 16 8.20 8.04 -11.66
C PHE A 16 7.59 8.20 -10.27
N GLN A 17 8.32 7.82 -9.22
CA GLN A 17 7.85 7.91 -7.85
C GLN A 17 7.55 9.36 -7.45
N LEU A 18 8.45 10.28 -7.80
CA LEU A 18 8.24 11.70 -7.53
C LEU A 18 7.01 12.24 -8.25
N ARG A 19 6.82 11.86 -9.50
CA ARG A 19 5.68 12.29 -10.30
C ARG A 19 4.36 11.81 -9.71
N ALA A 20 4.31 10.56 -9.27
CA ALA A 20 3.13 9.98 -8.63
C ALA A 20 2.80 10.69 -7.31
N LEU A 21 3.81 10.99 -6.49
CA LEU A 21 3.62 11.74 -5.24
C LEU A 21 3.11 13.16 -5.50
N LEU A 22 3.64 13.84 -6.51
CA LEU A 22 3.19 15.17 -6.88
C LEU A 22 1.74 15.16 -7.38
N GLU A 23 1.37 14.17 -8.17
CA GLU A 23 0.01 14.02 -8.68
C GLU A 23 -0.99 13.82 -7.55
N LEU A 24 -0.66 12.93 -6.60
CA LEU A 24 -1.52 12.70 -5.44
C LEU A 24 -1.60 13.94 -4.56
N THR A 25 -0.50 14.62 -4.32
CA THR A 25 -0.45 15.85 -3.52
C THR A 25 -1.32 16.96 -4.16
N LYS A 26 -1.25 17.11 -5.48
CA LYS A 26 -2.10 18.07 -6.20
C LYS A 26 -3.58 17.74 -6.06
N ALA A 27 -3.93 16.47 -6.14
CA ALA A 27 -5.30 16.01 -5.96
C ALA A 27 -5.80 16.32 -4.54
N ILE A 28 -5.00 16.07 -3.53
CA ILE A 28 -5.32 16.37 -2.13
C ILE A 28 -5.52 17.87 -1.94
N ASN A 29 -4.59 18.68 -2.43
CA ASN A 29 -4.64 20.13 -2.31
C ASN A 29 -5.77 20.76 -3.14
N GLY A 30 -6.21 20.08 -4.19
CA GLY A 30 -7.32 20.51 -5.03
C GLY A 30 -8.71 20.21 -4.48
N ASN A 31 -8.79 19.72 -3.24
CA ASN A 31 -10.05 19.34 -2.58
C ASN A 31 -10.89 18.36 -3.39
N GLN A 32 -10.23 17.39 -4.02
CA GLN A 32 -10.95 16.32 -4.71
C GLN A 32 -11.73 15.47 -3.72
N GLN A 33 -12.82 14.90 -4.19
CA GLN A 33 -13.66 14.03 -3.36
C GLN A 33 -12.89 12.81 -2.91
N ARG A 34 -13.30 12.28 -1.76
CA ARG A 34 -12.69 11.08 -1.16
C ARG A 34 -12.54 9.93 -2.15
N GLN A 35 -13.60 9.63 -2.93
CA GLN A 35 -13.56 8.53 -3.90
C GLN A 35 -12.54 8.77 -5.02
N GLU A 36 -12.41 10.01 -5.45
CA GLU A 36 -11.41 10.38 -6.47
C GLU A 36 -9.98 10.18 -5.97
N LEU A 37 -9.72 10.51 -4.71
CA LEU A 37 -8.42 10.30 -4.08
C LEU A 37 -8.10 8.81 -3.96
N ILE A 38 -9.08 8.01 -3.54
CA ILE A 38 -8.93 6.56 -3.46
C ILE A 38 -8.67 5.97 -4.84
N ASP A 39 -9.43 6.39 -5.84
CA ASP A 39 -9.27 5.89 -7.21
C ASP A 39 -7.88 6.19 -7.77
N LEU A 40 -7.35 7.38 -7.51
CA LEU A 40 -6.00 7.75 -7.93
C LEU A 40 -4.95 6.89 -7.23
N TYR A 41 -5.06 6.74 -5.91
CA TYR A 41 -4.17 5.88 -5.13
C TYR A 41 -4.19 4.44 -5.63
N VAL A 42 -5.37 3.88 -5.86
CA VAL A 42 -5.55 2.51 -6.35
C VAL A 42 -4.95 2.36 -7.76
N SER A 43 -5.15 3.36 -8.61
CA SER A 43 -4.55 3.36 -9.95
C SER A 43 -3.03 3.28 -9.90
N ILE A 44 -2.40 4.04 -9.01
CA ILE A 44 -0.95 3.99 -8.82
C ILE A 44 -0.53 2.60 -8.32
N MET A 45 -1.22 2.08 -7.32
CA MET A 45 -0.87 0.78 -6.72
C MET A 45 -1.07 -0.38 -7.70
N ARG A 46 -2.20 -0.42 -8.37
CA ARG A 46 -2.57 -1.53 -9.25
C ARG A 46 -1.94 -1.42 -10.62
N ASP A 47 -2.11 -0.28 -11.28
CA ASP A 47 -1.76 -0.13 -12.69
C ASP A 47 -0.29 0.22 -12.88
N ASP A 48 0.26 1.09 -12.04
CA ASP A 48 1.64 1.55 -12.15
C ASP A 48 2.63 0.64 -11.44
N LEU A 49 2.31 0.18 -10.23
CA LEU A 49 3.20 -0.68 -9.45
C LEU A 49 2.97 -2.17 -9.65
N GLY A 50 1.81 -2.55 -10.17
CA GLY A 50 1.50 -3.97 -10.40
C GLY A 50 1.13 -4.75 -9.14
N ILE A 51 0.64 -4.08 -8.10
CA ILE A 51 0.16 -4.74 -6.88
C ILE A 51 -1.16 -5.44 -7.20
N THR A 52 -1.21 -6.76 -7.08
CA THR A 52 -2.33 -7.58 -7.52
C THR A 52 -3.44 -7.73 -6.49
N ARG A 53 -3.13 -7.51 -5.21
CA ARG A 53 -4.10 -7.64 -4.12
C ARG A 53 -3.90 -6.51 -3.12
N LEU A 54 -5.00 -5.91 -2.71
CA LEU A 54 -4.94 -4.78 -1.79
C LEU A 54 -6.19 -4.73 -0.92
N MET A 55 -5.99 -4.48 0.37
CA MET A 55 -7.05 -4.06 1.28
C MET A 55 -6.56 -2.87 2.07
N LEU A 56 -7.27 -1.77 1.98
CA LEU A 56 -6.99 -0.57 2.77
C LEU A 56 -8.07 -0.44 3.84
N PHE A 57 -7.67 -0.63 5.09
CA PHE A 57 -8.54 -0.42 6.24
C PHE A 57 -8.27 0.95 6.85
N GLU A 58 -9.31 1.62 7.29
CA GLU A 58 -9.18 2.92 7.95
C GLU A 58 -9.94 2.90 9.27
N HIS A 59 -9.47 3.72 10.19
CA HIS A 59 -10.12 3.96 11.48
C HIS A 59 -10.90 5.27 11.42
N ALA A 60 -12.22 5.17 11.31
CA ALA A 60 -13.13 6.30 11.42
C ALA A 60 -13.81 6.24 12.78
N ALA A 61 -15.13 6.01 12.85
CA ALA A 61 -15.78 5.69 14.12
C ALA A 61 -15.35 4.30 14.63
N ASP A 62 -15.09 3.40 13.69
CA ASP A 62 -14.55 2.06 13.91
C ASP A 62 -13.68 1.68 12.72
N TRP A 63 -12.99 0.54 12.79
CA TRP A 63 -12.20 0.03 11.69
C TRP A 63 -13.12 -0.50 10.59
N GLY A 64 -12.84 -0.11 9.35
CA GLY A 64 -13.58 -0.59 8.18
C GLY A 64 -12.71 -0.58 6.94
N CYS A 65 -13.08 -1.43 5.98
CA CYS A 65 -12.36 -1.50 4.70
C CYS A 65 -12.81 -0.35 3.79
N ALA A 66 -11.88 0.55 3.49
CA ALA A 66 -12.14 1.68 2.62
C ALA A 66 -12.11 1.30 1.15
N HIS A 67 -11.25 0.36 0.78
CA HIS A 67 -11.13 -0.15 -0.58
C HIS A 67 -10.44 -1.51 -0.57
N ALA A 68 -10.82 -2.37 -1.50
CA ALA A 68 -10.19 -3.67 -1.67
C ALA A 68 -10.29 -4.15 -3.12
N TYR A 69 -9.27 -4.86 -3.56
CA TYR A 69 -9.33 -5.66 -4.79
C TYR A 69 -8.43 -6.88 -4.62
N GLY A 70 -8.75 -7.96 -5.33
CA GLY A 70 -8.03 -9.23 -5.20
C GLY A 70 -8.23 -9.91 -3.85
N ALA A 71 -9.26 -9.52 -3.10
CA ALA A 71 -9.62 -10.06 -1.80
C ALA A 71 -11.02 -10.66 -1.87
N ASP A 72 -11.30 -11.66 -1.02
CA ASP A 72 -12.66 -12.17 -0.89
C ASP A 72 -13.47 -11.32 0.11
N GLU A 73 -14.78 -11.51 0.12
CA GLU A 73 -15.67 -10.71 0.96
C GLU A 73 -15.38 -10.90 2.46
N ALA A 74 -15.07 -12.13 2.87
CA ALA A 74 -14.76 -12.41 4.26
C ALA A 74 -13.52 -11.66 4.71
N GLN A 75 -12.50 -11.57 3.85
CA GLN A 75 -11.28 -10.81 4.16
C GLN A 75 -11.56 -9.33 4.35
N THR A 76 -12.45 -8.74 3.53
CA THR A 76 -12.78 -7.32 3.64
C THR A 76 -13.55 -6.96 4.91
N HIS A 77 -14.12 -7.95 5.59
CA HIS A 77 -14.86 -7.76 6.85
C HIS A 77 -14.11 -8.26 8.07
N MET A 78 -12.84 -8.63 7.93
CA MET A 78 -12.05 -9.13 9.04
C MET A 78 -11.78 -8.07 10.08
N ASP A 79 -11.60 -8.49 11.33
CA ASP A 79 -11.18 -7.61 12.42
C ASP A 79 -9.67 -7.37 12.33
N VAL A 80 -9.26 -6.14 12.05
CA VAL A 80 -7.85 -5.80 11.89
C VAL A 80 -7.18 -5.32 13.19
N ARG A 81 -7.92 -5.19 14.28
CA ARG A 81 -7.35 -4.72 15.56
C ARG A 81 -6.18 -5.58 16.05
N PRO A 82 -6.23 -6.92 15.98
CA PRO A 82 -5.08 -7.74 16.35
C PRO A 82 -3.85 -7.46 15.48
N LEU A 83 -4.05 -7.17 14.19
CA LEU A 83 -2.96 -6.85 13.26
C LEU A 83 -2.35 -5.49 13.59
N ILE A 84 -3.16 -4.51 13.97
CA ILE A 84 -2.68 -3.19 14.36
C ILE A 84 -1.80 -3.29 15.61
N GLU A 85 -2.16 -4.13 16.57
CA GLU A 85 -1.34 -4.34 17.77
C GLU A 85 -0.03 -5.07 17.46
N LEU A 86 -0.06 -5.99 16.50
CA LEU A 86 1.10 -6.80 16.13
C LEU A 86 2.07 -6.05 15.22
N TYR A 87 1.57 -5.29 14.25
CA TYR A 87 2.39 -4.63 13.23
C TYR A 87 2.49 -3.14 13.51
N LYS A 88 3.67 -2.69 13.98
CA LYS A 88 3.95 -1.28 14.27
C LYS A 88 4.67 -0.58 13.12
N ASP A 89 5.31 -1.34 12.25
CA ASP A 89 6.03 -0.85 11.07
C ASP A 89 5.67 -1.70 9.85
N ILE A 90 6.05 -1.23 8.66
CA ILE A 90 5.91 -2.02 7.45
C ILE A 90 6.70 -3.32 7.59
N GLN A 91 6.05 -4.44 7.35
CA GLN A 91 6.70 -5.74 7.48
C GLN A 91 5.95 -6.85 6.75
N PHE A 92 6.63 -7.98 6.57
CA PHE A 92 6.04 -9.17 5.97
C PHE A 92 5.07 -9.84 6.93
N ILE A 93 3.97 -10.37 6.36
CA ILE A 93 2.97 -11.16 7.08
C ILE A 93 3.20 -12.64 6.79
N GLY A 94 2.71 -13.51 7.69
CA GLY A 94 2.76 -14.95 7.46
C GLY A 94 4.11 -15.58 7.80
N SER A 95 4.94 -14.86 8.56
CA SER A 95 6.10 -15.47 9.21
C SER A 95 5.62 -16.47 10.29
N SER A 96 6.53 -17.29 10.79
CA SER A 96 6.20 -18.33 11.77
C SER A 96 5.52 -17.81 13.05
N GLU A 97 5.57 -16.52 13.31
CA GLU A 97 5.05 -15.89 14.52
C GLU A 97 3.78 -15.05 14.29
N GLY A 98 3.32 -14.91 13.05
CA GLY A 98 2.20 -14.04 12.72
C GLY A 98 1.05 -14.75 12.03
N PRO A 99 -0.12 -14.11 11.96
CA PRO A 99 -1.27 -14.66 11.25
C PRO A 99 -1.02 -14.75 9.76
N VAL A 100 -1.60 -15.77 9.12
CA VAL A 100 -1.56 -15.91 7.67
C VAL A 100 -2.88 -15.37 7.11
N ILE A 101 -2.76 -14.44 6.15
CA ILE A 101 -3.90 -13.88 5.43
C ILE A 101 -3.71 -14.27 3.97
N GLY A 102 -4.60 -15.14 3.46
CA GLY A 102 -4.44 -15.75 2.14
C GLY A 102 -4.22 -14.74 1.03
N GLY A 103 -3.07 -14.80 0.38
CA GLY A 103 -2.70 -13.94 -0.74
C GLY A 103 -2.13 -12.59 -0.36
N PHE A 104 -2.02 -12.27 0.93
CA PHE A 104 -1.47 -10.99 1.41
C PHE A 104 -0.14 -11.23 2.12
N ASP A 105 0.87 -10.44 1.76
CA ASP A 105 2.25 -10.68 2.15
C ASP A 105 2.86 -9.57 2.99
N ILE A 106 2.34 -8.36 2.90
CA ILE A 106 2.94 -7.19 3.53
C ILE A 106 1.85 -6.38 4.23
N ALA A 107 2.15 -5.97 5.46
CA ALA A 107 1.34 -5.05 6.23
C ALA A 107 2.02 -3.69 6.29
N VAL A 108 1.28 -2.64 6.00
CA VAL A 108 1.75 -1.25 6.03
C VAL A 108 0.84 -0.48 6.99
N PRO A 109 1.20 -0.37 8.26
CA PRO A 109 0.41 0.43 9.21
C PRO A 109 0.69 1.91 9.02
N VAL A 110 -0.32 2.74 9.22
CA VAL A 110 -0.18 4.20 9.20
C VAL A 110 -0.57 4.77 10.54
N TYR A 111 0.33 5.53 11.13
CA TYR A 111 0.12 6.22 12.40
C TYR A 111 0.14 7.73 12.18
N HIS A 112 -0.72 8.42 12.91
CA HIS A 112 -0.75 9.88 12.95
C HIS A 112 -0.83 10.31 14.42
N GLN A 113 0.16 11.07 14.89
CA GLN A 113 0.25 11.47 16.29
C GLN A 113 0.12 10.28 17.25
N GLU A 114 0.88 9.22 16.97
CA GLU A 114 0.94 7.98 17.75
C GLU A 114 -0.35 7.15 17.76
N ARG A 115 -1.34 7.51 16.96
CA ARG A 115 -2.58 6.75 16.80
C ARG A 115 -2.61 6.02 15.46
N PRO A 116 -3.01 4.76 15.44
CA PRO A 116 -3.18 4.07 14.16
C PRO A 116 -4.41 4.61 13.43
N ILE A 117 -4.24 5.06 12.19
CA ILE A 117 -5.34 5.62 11.40
C ILE A 117 -5.68 4.76 10.20
N ALA A 118 -4.77 3.92 9.75
CA ALA A 118 -5.00 3.03 8.62
C ALA A 118 -4.08 1.82 8.68
N LEU A 119 -4.49 0.76 7.98
CA LEU A 119 -3.69 -0.42 7.74
C LEU A 119 -3.88 -0.85 6.29
N LEU A 120 -2.80 -0.90 5.56
CA LEU A 120 -2.76 -1.44 4.21
C LEU A 120 -2.24 -2.86 4.25
N LEU A 121 -2.96 -3.78 3.64
CA LEU A 121 -2.50 -5.16 3.40
C LEU A 121 -2.38 -5.35 1.90
N ILE A 122 -1.22 -5.80 1.45
CA ILE A 122 -0.96 -6.00 0.02
C ILE A 122 -0.37 -7.36 -0.26
N GLY A 123 -0.67 -7.85 -1.46
CA GLY A 123 -0.06 -9.01 -2.04
C GLY A 123 0.18 -8.74 -3.53
N ASP A 124 1.32 -9.13 -4.02
CA ASP A 124 1.70 -8.91 -5.40
C ASP A 124 2.25 -10.17 -6.05
N ILE A 125 1.94 -11.30 -5.46
CA ILE A 125 2.61 -12.53 -5.83
C ILE A 125 2.05 -13.11 -7.11
N ASP A 126 2.91 -13.10 -8.09
CA ASP A 126 2.93 -14.14 -9.08
C ASP A 126 4.03 -15.13 -8.62
N GLU A 127 3.63 -16.24 -8.01
CA GLU A 127 4.56 -17.24 -7.49
C GLU A 127 5.46 -17.83 -8.56
N GLU A 128 5.09 -17.63 -9.83
CA GLU A 128 5.84 -18.12 -10.98
C GLU A 128 6.95 -17.15 -11.41
N GLU A 129 6.88 -15.89 -10.98
CA GLU A 129 7.91 -14.90 -11.32
C GLU A 129 9.05 -14.92 -10.32
N ARG A 130 10.25 -15.19 -10.83
CA ARG A 130 11.50 -15.18 -10.05
C ARG A 130 12.07 -13.77 -9.86
N ARG A 131 11.23 -12.75 -9.94
CA ARG A 131 11.63 -11.35 -9.78
C ARG A 131 11.38 -10.87 -8.37
N VAL A 132 12.10 -9.84 -7.96
CA VAL A 132 11.79 -9.11 -6.72
C VAL A 132 10.38 -8.56 -6.86
N SER A 133 9.54 -8.80 -5.86
CA SER A 133 8.15 -8.36 -5.92
C SER A 133 8.07 -6.83 -6.04
N PRO A 134 7.08 -6.28 -6.77
CA PRO A 134 6.86 -4.84 -6.82
C PRO A 134 6.72 -4.20 -5.44
N ALA A 135 6.04 -4.87 -4.52
CA ALA A 135 5.88 -4.37 -3.15
C ALA A 135 7.23 -4.20 -2.45
N VAL A 136 8.11 -5.20 -2.52
CA VAL A 136 9.44 -5.14 -1.91
C VAL A 136 10.29 -4.04 -2.58
N LYS A 137 10.25 -3.96 -3.90
CA LYS A 137 11.00 -2.97 -4.67
C LYS A 137 10.61 -1.53 -4.33
N HIS A 138 9.33 -1.30 -4.00
CA HIS A 138 8.77 0.03 -3.78
C HIS A 138 8.32 0.27 -2.33
N MET A 139 8.83 -0.48 -1.38
CA MET A 139 8.35 -0.46 0.01
C MET A 139 8.26 0.94 0.62
N ASN A 140 9.34 1.71 0.52
CA ASN A 140 9.38 3.07 1.07
C ASN A 140 8.42 4.01 0.35
N PHE A 141 8.30 3.86 -0.96
CA PHE A 141 7.37 4.64 -1.76
C PHE A 141 5.93 4.31 -1.38
N ILE A 142 5.59 3.03 -1.24
CA ILE A 142 4.26 2.59 -0.83
C ILE A 142 3.91 3.12 0.56
N GLN A 143 4.86 3.08 1.51
CA GLN A 143 4.66 3.66 2.84
C GLN A 143 4.33 5.15 2.76
N THR A 144 5.10 5.91 1.99
CA THR A 144 4.89 7.35 1.84
C THR A 144 3.55 7.66 1.18
N LEU A 145 3.23 6.96 0.10
CA LEU A 145 1.99 7.13 -0.63
C LEU A 145 0.77 6.81 0.25
N THR A 146 0.86 5.72 1.02
CA THR A 146 -0.21 5.30 1.92
C THR A 146 -0.39 6.27 3.08
N ASN A 147 0.70 6.81 3.61
CA ASN A 147 0.64 7.85 4.64
C ASN A 147 -0.10 9.09 4.12
N LEU A 148 0.20 9.53 2.91
CA LEU A 148 -0.46 10.69 2.31
C LEU A 148 -1.96 10.47 2.15
N ILE A 149 -2.37 9.34 1.60
CA ILE A 149 -3.78 9.06 1.37
C ILE A 149 -4.53 8.90 2.70
N ALA A 150 -3.96 8.21 3.66
CA ALA A 150 -4.61 7.95 4.94
C ALA A 150 -4.87 9.25 5.71
N VAL A 151 -3.91 10.18 5.72
CA VAL A 151 -4.09 11.46 6.38
C VAL A 151 -5.11 12.33 5.65
N ALA A 152 -5.20 12.22 4.32
CA ALA A 152 -6.13 13.01 3.51
C ALA A 152 -7.58 12.52 3.59
N LEU A 153 -7.80 11.26 3.92
CA LEU A 153 -9.14 10.71 4.09
C LEU A 153 -9.69 11.07 5.48
#